data_1f23796fa093c8fbbdf89819362e15a2
#
_entry.id   1f23796fa093c8fbbdf89819362e15a2
#
_cell.length_a   1.000
_cell.length_b   1.000
_cell.length_c   1.000
_cell.angle_alpha   90.00
_cell.angle_beta   90.00
_cell.angle_gamma   90.00
#
_symmetry.space_group_name_H-M   'P 1'
#
loop_
_entity.id
_entity.type
_entity.pdbx_description
1 polymer ?
#
loop_
_entity_poly.entity_id
_entity_poly.type
_entity_poly.pdbx_seq_one_letter_code
_entity_poly.pdbx_strand_id
1 'polypeptide(L)'
;MHHWIKIYESAEALENNILLNRSEVFIVKGEKVCVAHTTDGFFVVQDRCPHNGAELSKGFCSEKNEIVCPIHRYSFNLKNGKATSGGSYTLKTYPIDIRDNGVFVGVKAKWWEM
;
A
#
# COMPACT_ATOMS: atom_id res chain seq x y z
N MET A 1 -8.65 16.67 1.76
CA MET A 1 -7.82 17.06 0.59
C MET A 1 -6.58 16.17 0.52
N HIS A 2 -6.22 15.72 -0.67
CA HIS A 2 -5.03 14.90 -0.90
C HIS A 2 -4.07 15.59 -1.84
N HIS A 3 -2.77 15.32 -1.61
CA HIS A 3 -1.74 15.58 -2.60
C HIS A 3 -1.59 14.30 -3.42
N TRP A 4 -1.74 14.41 -4.72
CA TRP A 4 -1.63 13.27 -5.63
C TRP A 4 -0.22 13.19 -6.19
N ILE A 5 0.49 12.15 -5.83
CA ILE A 5 1.90 11.97 -6.19
C ILE A 5 2.00 10.87 -7.24
N LYS A 6 2.58 11.22 -8.38
CA LYS A 6 2.78 10.25 -9.47
C LYS A 6 3.87 9.24 -9.09
N ILE A 7 3.56 7.95 -9.19
CA ILE A 7 4.50 6.89 -8.89
C ILE A 7 4.94 6.09 -10.13
N TYR A 8 4.08 6.01 -11.15
CA TYR A 8 4.40 5.33 -12.40
C TYR A 8 3.82 6.09 -13.59
N GLU A 9 4.45 5.91 -14.75
CA GLU A 9 4.03 6.57 -15.97
C GLU A 9 2.70 6.04 -16.51
N SER A 10 2.37 4.76 -16.22
CA SER A 10 1.15 4.13 -16.71
C SER A 10 0.78 2.92 -15.85
N ALA A 11 -0.46 2.48 -15.99
CA ALA A 11 -0.91 1.25 -15.35
C ALA A 11 -0.09 0.05 -15.83
N GLU A 12 0.28 0.03 -17.11
CA GLU A 12 1.09 -1.05 -17.65
C GLU A 12 2.47 -1.09 -17.02
N ALA A 13 3.11 0.07 -16.82
CA ALA A 13 4.41 0.14 -16.14
C ALA A 13 4.31 -0.38 -14.71
N LEU A 14 3.22 -0.05 -14.02
CA LEU A 14 2.97 -0.52 -12.67
C LEU A 14 2.86 -2.06 -12.64
N GLU A 15 2.04 -2.62 -13.53
CA GLU A 15 1.85 -4.07 -13.63
C GLU A 15 3.15 -4.81 -13.96
N ASN A 16 3.98 -4.21 -14.82
CA ASN A 16 5.25 -4.82 -15.22
C ASN A 16 6.29 -4.81 -14.11
N ASN A 17 6.18 -3.85 -13.18
CA ASN A 17 7.17 -3.70 -12.11
C ASN A 17 6.76 -4.36 -10.80
N ILE A 18 5.47 -4.50 -10.54
CA ILE A 18 4.98 -5.15 -9.33
C ILE A 18 4.21 -6.40 -9.74
N LEU A 19 4.82 -7.56 -9.55
CA LEU A 19 4.22 -8.83 -9.92
C LEU A 19 3.01 -9.14 -9.03
N LEU A 20 2.13 -9.99 -9.53
CA LEU A 20 0.94 -10.41 -8.80
C LEU A 20 1.31 -11.00 -7.45
N ASN A 21 0.59 -10.60 -6.41
CA ASN A 21 0.79 -11.00 -5.01
C ASN A 21 2.12 -10.54 -4.43
N ARG A 22 2.70 -9.48 -5.02
CA ARG A 22 3.90 -8.82 -4.54
C ARG A 22 3.61 -7.36 -4.24
N SER A 23 4.59 -6.70 -3.65
CA SER A 23 4.48 -5.28 -3.32
C SER A 23 5.84 -4.60 -3.44
N GLU A 24 5.79 -3.28 -3.57
CA GLU A 24 6.97 -2.42 -3.65
C GLU A 24 6.79 -1.26 -2.68
N VAL A 25 7.90 -0.80 -2.11
CA VAL A 25 7.88 0.35 -1.22
C VAL A 25 8.16 1.63 -2.02
N PHE A 26 7.43 2.69 -1.70
CA PHE A 26 7.64 4.03 -2.26
C PHE A 26 7.67 5.03 -1.13
N ILE A 27 8.34 6.15 -1.36
CA ILE A 27 8.32 7.28 -0.43
C ILE A 27 7.54 8.40 -1.12
N VAL A 28 6.39 8.74 -0.55
CA VAL A 28 5.53 9.81 -1.08
C VAL A 28 5.35 10.88 -0.02
N LYS A 29 5.81 12.10 -0.31
CA LYS A 29 5.80 13.22 0.64
C LYS A 29 6.37 12.84 2.01
N GLY A 30 7.49 12.10 2.00
CA GLY A 30 8.16 11.69 3.22
C GLY A 30 7.52 10.50 3.93
N GLU A 31 6.41 9.97 3.45
CA GLU A 31 5.76 8.80 4.01
C GLU A 31 6.16 7.55 3.23
N LYS A 32 6.51 6.52 3.97
CA LYS A 32 6.88 5.24 3.37
C LYS A 32 5.63 4.40 3.20
N VAL A 33 5.29 4.10 1.95
CA VAL A 33 4.07 3.36 1.60
C VAL A 33 4.41 2.09 0.86
N CYS A 34 3.52 1.11 0.95
CA CYS A 34 3.62 -0.18 0.30
C CYS A 34 2.53 -0.26 -0.77
N VAL A 35 2.93 -0.43 -2.03
CA VAL A 35 1.99 -0.60 -3.14
C VAL A 35 1.90 -2.09 -3.44
N ALA A 36 0.74 -2.66 -3.25
CA ALA A 36 0.50 -4.09 -3.39
C ALA A 36 -0.32 -4.40 -4.64
N HIS A 37 0.03 -5.49 -5.32
CA HIS A 37 -0.67 -5.97 -6.51
C HIS A 37 -1.32 -7.32 -6.20
N THR A 38 -2.65 -7.37 -6.27
CA THR A 38 -3.41 -8.61 -6.06
C THR A 38 -4.37 -8.83 -7.22
N THR A 39 -5.08 -9.96 -7.21
CA THR A 39 -6.12 -10.22 -8.22
C THR A 39 -7.26 -9.21 -8.17
N ASP A 40 -7.42 -8.52 -7.03
CA ASP A 40 -8.45 -7.47 -6.88
C ASP A 40 -7.96 -6.09 -7.33
N GLY A 41 -6.69 -5.96 -7.74
CA GLY A 41 -6.12 -4.72 -8.24
C GLY A 41 -4.91 -4.26 -7.43
N PHE A 42 -4.74 -2.94 -7.37
CA PHE A 42 -3.63 -2.32 -6.66
C PHE A 42 -4.14 -1.60 -5.42
N PHE A 43 -3.40 -1.74 -4.34
CA PHE A 43 -3.73 -1.13 -3.04
C PHE A 43 -2.49 -0.50 -2.45
N VAL A 44 -2.68 0.58 -1.70
CA VAL A 44 -1.57 1.27 -1.05
C VAL A 44 -1.86 1.37 0.45
N VAL A 45 -0.91 0.87 1.24
CA VAL A 45 -1.00 0.91 2.70
C VAL A 45 0.33 1.40 3.27
N GLN A 46 0.34 1.72 4.56
CA GLN A 46 1.60 2.06 5.22
C GLN A 46 2.56 0.86 5.11
N ASP A 47 3.85 1.12 4.97
CA ASP A 47 4.83 0.03 4.86
C ASP A 47 5.19 -0.57 6.21
N ARG A 48 5.09 0.21 7.27
CA ARG A 48 5.46 -0.26 8.61
C ARG A 48 4.33 -1.03 9.27
N CYS A 49 4.63 -2.26 9.72
CA CYS A 49 3.68 -3.05 10.49
C CYS A 49 3.42 -2.36 11.84
N PRO A 50 2.15 -2.08 12.19
CA PRO A 50 1.86 -1.38 13.45
C PRO A 50 2.15 -2.23 14.70
N HIS A 51 2.28 -3.54 14.51
CA HIS A 51 2.56 -4.47 15.59
C HIS A 51 4.04 -4.47 16.00
N ASN A 52 4.95 -4.49 15.01
CA ASN A 52 6.37 -4.69 15.30
C ASN A 52 7.32 -3.80 14.50
N GLY A 53 6.80 -2.96 13.63
CA GLY A 53 7.63 -2.06 12.83
C GLY A 53 8.31 -2.67 11.62
N ALA A 54 8.04 -3.95 11.32
CA ALA A 54 8.61 -4.60 10.15
C ALA A 54 8.12 -3.97 8.85
N GLU A 55 8.90 -4.11 7.78
CA GLU A 55 8.53 -3.60 6.47
C GLU A 55 7.57 -4.58 5.80
N LEU A 56 6.31 -4.16 5.63
CA LEU A 56 5.29 -5.01 5.00
C LEU A 56 5.63 -5.34 3.55
N SER A 57 6.35 -4.47 2.86
CA SER A 57 6.78 -4.71 1.48
C SER A 57 7.73 -5.91 1.36
N LYS A 58 8.33 -6.35 2.44
CA LYS A 58 9.18 -7.55 2.47
C LYS A 58 8.40 -8.82 2.74
N GLY A 59 7.11 -8.72 3.02
CA GLY A 59 6.21 -9.84 3.14
C GLY A 59 5.63 -10.24 1.79
N PHE A 60 4.39 -10.72 1.81
CA PHE A 60 3.72 -11.14 0.58
C PHE A 60 2.23 -10.85 0.68
N CYS A 61 1.53 -10.93 -0.46
CA CYS A 61 0.08 -10.77 -0.49
C CYS A 61 -0.56 -12.15 -0.65
N SER A 62 -1.64 -12.39 0.10
CA SER A 62 -2.36 -13.66 0.03
C SER A 62 -3.49 -13.57 -1.01
N GLU A 63 -4.03 -14.72 -1.36
CA GLU A 63 -5.18 -14.82 -2.28
C GLU A 63 -6.45 -14.18 -1.71
N LYS A 64 -6.47 -13.91 -0.41
CA LYS A 64 -7.61 -13.27 0.26
C LYS A 64 -7.51 -11.75 0.25
N ASN A 65 -6.66 -11.19 -0.58
CA ASN A 65 -6.41 -9.75 -0.67
C ASN A 65 -5.91 -9.17 0.66
N GLU A 66 -4.94 -9.87 1.25
CA GLU A 66 -4.30 -9.47 2.49
C GLU A 66 -2.81 -9.27 2.26
N ILE A 67 -2.21 -8.34 3.01
CA ILE A 67 -0.76 -8.25 3.08
C ILE A 67 -0.31 -8.92 4.37
N VAL A 68 0.72 -9.76 4.27
CA VAL A 68 1.22 -10.57 5.38
C VAL A 68 2.58 -10.05 5.81
N CYS A 69 2.68 -9.68 7.07
CA CYS A 69 3.93 -9.20 7.67
C CYS A 69 4.97 -10.34 7.66
N PRO A 70 6.24 -10.06 7.31
CA PRO A 70 7.27 -11.10 7.28
C PRO A 70 7.62 -11.64 8.67
N ILE A 71 7.31 -10.88 9.73
CA ILE A 71 7.59 -11.28 11.11
C ILE A 71 6.27 -11.74 11.74
N HIS A 72 6.22 -12.97 12.26
CA HIS A 72 5.06 -13.58 12.90
C HIS A 72 3.84 -13.73 12.01
N ARG A 73 3.92 -13.36 10.73
CA ARG A 73 2.87 -13.54 9.73
C ARG A 73 1.52 -12.92 10.08
N TYR A 74 1.54 -11.78 10.73
CA TYR A 74 0.30 -11.01 10.93
C TYR A 74 -0.20 -10.52 9.57
N SER A 75 -1.51 -10.61 9.37
CA SER A 75 -2.12 -10.24 8.09
C SER A 75 -3.13 -9.11 8.24
N PHE A 76 -3.27 -8.34 7.18
CA PHE A 76 -4.14 -7.17 7.15
C PHE A 76 -4.87 -7.12 5.82
N ASN A 77 -6.14 -6.76 5.88
CA ASN A 77 -6.96 -6.57 4.69
C ASN A 77 -6.47 -5.32 3.93
N LEU A 78 -6.17 -5.48 2.65
CA LEU A 78 -5.64 -4.38 1.85
C LEU A 78 -6.67 -3.28 1.54
N LYS A 79 -7.95 -3.60 1.54
CA LYS A 79 -8.99 -2.61 1.23
C LYS A 79 -9.23 -1.64 2.38
N ASN A 80 -9.25 -2.13 3.61
CA ASN A 80 -9.59 -1.31 4.77
C ASN A 80 -8.47 -1.22 5.81
N GLY A 81 -7.38 -1.96 5.64
CA GLY A 81 -6.25 -1.95 6.55
C GLY A 81 -6.45 -2.74 7.84
N LYS A 82 -7.61 -3.31 8.06
CA LYS A 82 -7.90 -4.00 9.33
C LYS A 82 -7.15 -5.31 9.44
N ALA A 83 -6.63 -5.58 10.64
CA ALA A 83 -5.97 -6.85 10.91
C ALA A 83 -6.96 -8.01 10.76
N THR A 84 -6.54 -9.05 10.06
CA THR A 84 -7.30 -10.28 9.89
C THR A 84 -6.78 -11.39 10.79
N SER A 85 -5.60 -11.16 11.38
CA SER A 85 -5.03 -12.05 12.39
C SER A 85 -4.09 -11.24 13.28
N GLY A 86 -3.89 -11.71 14.50
CA GLY A 86 -2.87 -11.15 15.37
C GLY A 86 -3.20 -9.86 16.09
N GLY A 87 -4.47 -9.52 16.25
CA GLY A 87 -4.84 -8.36 17.05
C GLY A 87 -5.83 -7.43 16.37
N SER A 88 -5.92 -6.20 16.89
CA SER A 88 -6.90 -5.22 16.45
C SER A 88 -6.28 -4.00 15.76
N TYR A 89 -5.06 -4.15 15.27
CA TYR A 89 -4.38 -3.06 14.57
C TYR A 89 -5.03 -2.76 13.23
N THR A 90 -4.92 -1.51 12.79
CA THR A 90 -5.41 -1.09 11.48
C THR A 90 -4.30 -0.34 10.75
N LEU A 91 -4.01 -0.76 9.54
CA LEU A 91 -3.05 -0.07 8.67
C LEU A 91 -3.68 1.20 8.12
N LYS A 92 -2.86 2.25 8.00
CA LYS A 92 -3.25 3.42 7.24
C LYS A 92 -3.30 3.03 5.76
N THR A 93 -4.38 3.40 5.08
CA THR A 93 -4.57 3.15 3.65
C THR A 93 -4.49 4.47 2.88
N TYR A 94 -4.10 4.38 1.62
CA TYR A 94 -3.95 5.55 0.75
C TYR A 94 -4.71 5.29 -0.54
N PRO A 95 -5.44 6.27 -1.08
CA PRO A 95 -6.10 6.09 -2.36
C PRO A 95 -5.08 6.01 -3.50
N ILE A 96 -5.39 5.19 -4.48
CA ILE A 96 -4.62 5.09 -5.71
C ILE A 96 -5.53 5.48 -6.86
N ASP A 97 -5.00 6.27 -7.80
CA ASP A 97 -5.77 6.73 -8.96
C ASP A 97 -4.98 6.42 -10.22
N ILE A 98 -5.56 5.63 -11.08
CA ILE A 98 -4.95 5.24 -12.36
C ILE A 98 -5.56 6.13 -13.44
N ARG A 99 -4.73 7.00 -13.99
CA ARG A 99 -5.13 7.97 -15.02
C ARG A 99 -4.40 7.71 -16.32
N ASP A 100 -4.86 8.36 -17.40
CA ASP A 100 -4.21 8.24 -18.70
C ASP A 100 -2.76 8.69 -18.67
N ASN A 101 -2.44 9.66 -17.82
CA ASN A 101 -1.08 10.23 -17.75
C ASN A 101 -0.25 9.66 -16.60
N GLY A 102 -0.70 8.61 -15.95
CA GLY A 102 0.09 7.97 -14.91
C GLY A 102 -0.71 7.35 -13.78
N VAL A 103 0.00 6.81 -12.81
CA VAL A 103 -0.56 6.23 -11.60
C VAL A 103 -0.19 7.12 -10.42
N PHE A 104 -1.16 7.51 -9.65
CA PHE A 104 -0.99 8.49 -8.57
C PHE A 104 -1.44 7.91 -7.23
N VAL A 105 -0.71 8.24 -6.18
CA VAL A 105 -1.08 7.91 -4.80
C VAL A 105 -1.47 9.19 -4.09
N GLY A 106 -2.61 9.16 -3.40
CA GLY A 106 -3.09 10.30 -2.62
C GLY A 106 -2.55 10.27 -1.21
N VAL A 107 -1.90 11.36 -0.81
CA VAL A 107 -1.41 11.55 0.55
C VAL A 107 -2.19 12.70 1.16
N LYS A 108 -2.73 12.49 2.35
CA LYS A 108 -3.56 13.49 3.00
C LYS A 108 -2.76 14.77 3.27
N ALA A 109 -3.29 15.90 2.84
CA ALA A 109 -2.68 17.21 3.11
C ALA A 109 -2.70 17.47 4.60
N LYS A 110 -1.60 18.02 5.10
CA LYS A 110 -1.51 18.42 6.51
C LYS A 110 -2.28 19.73 6.68
N TRP A 111 -2.79 19.95 7.89
CA TRP A 111 -3.68 21.09 8.13
C TRP A 111 -3.05 22.45 7.78
N TRP A 112 -1.72 22.58 7.92
CA TRP A 112 -1.04 23.83 7.59
C TRP A 112 -0.78 24.03 6.09
N GLU A 113 -1.11 23.03 5.29
CA GLU A 113 -0.95 23.09 3.83
C GLU A 113 -2.26 23.44 3.13
N MET A 114 -3.35 23.49 3.89
CA MET A 114 -4.68 23.72 3.32
C MET A 114 -5.03 25.20 3.17
#